data_45e58d27b0707ffd56e47b6880279b34
#
_entry.id   45e58d27b0707ffd56e47b6880279b34
#
_cell.length_a   1.000
_cell.length_b   1.000
_cell.length_c   1.000
_cell.angle_alpha   90.00
_cell.angle_beta   90.00
_cell.angle_gamma   90.00
#
_symmetry.space_group_name_H-M   'P 1'
#
loop_
_entity.id
_entity.type
_entity.pdbx_description
1 polymer ?
#
loop_
_entity_poly.entity_id
_entity_poly.type
_entity_poly.pdbx_seq_one_letter_code
_entity_poly.pdbx_strand_id
1 'polypeptide(L)'
;MNWITKIIKAGEKIKTAIHQRASKEDVAKSDWTSCCKGPILKKDLEENLFVCPDCNRHHRIKPKQRFDILFGKNNYEILKTPLPKDDPLGFVDSKPYKERLKIARKKTGLDCSMIVAVGSINNIKITTIASDFDFMGASIGAAEGEAFLFAAQNAIENKQPLLVIATGGGMKMQEGMVSLNQMARTTLAVNEVKAVGLPYIVLMADPVAGGITASYAMLGDIHIAEPGALIAFAGARVIRGTVKEELPEGFQKSEYVEKTGFIDLIVERKDLATKIGNLLSILLKKNSVISSEENETSEDSQSLSRAAS
;
A
#
# COMPACT_ATOMS: atom_id res chain seq x y z
N MET A 1 -12.53 11.22 -55.56
CA MET A 1 -12.20 11.01 -54.12
C MET A 1 -13.51 10.94 -53.37
N ASN A 2 -13.84 9.74 -52.82
CA ASN A 2 -15.16 9.43 -52.26
C ASN A 2 -15.37 10.21 -50.95
N TRP A 3 -16.57 10.70 -50.72
CA TRP A 3 -16.94 11.48 -49.53
C TRP A 3 -16.65 10.74 -48.19
N ILE A 4 -16.75 9.41 -48.18
CA ILE A 4 -16.38 8.54 -47.07
C ILE A 4 -14.89 8.71 -46.67
N THR A 5 -14.00 8.81 -47.67
CA THR A 5 -12.55 9.01 -47.42
C THR A 5 -12.26 10.40 -46.80
N LYS A 6 -13.11 11.39 -47.10
CA LYS A 6 -13.00 12.73 -46.47
C LYS A 6 -13.45 12.70 -44.99
N ILE A 7 -14.49 11.94 -44.64
CA ILE A 7 -14.95 11.78 -43.29
C ILE A 7 -13.93 11.01 -42.43
N ILE A 8 -13.36 9.92 -42.98
CA ILE A 8 -12.32 9.13 -42.27
C ILE A 8 -11.09 10.00 -42.00
N LYS A 9 -10.59 10.75 -43.00
CA LYS A 9 -9.46 11.68 -42.82
C LYS A 9 -9.76 12.85 -41.87
N ALA A 10 -11.00 13.34 -41.85
CA ALA A 10 -11.43 14.34 -40.86
C ALA A 10 -11.47 13.75 -39.43
N GLY A 11 -11.97 12.52 -39.28
CA GLY A 11 -11.98 11.81 -38.01
C GLY A 11 -10.58 11.49 -37.48
N GLU A 12 -9.65 11.12 -38.37
CA GLU A 12 -8.24 10.91 -37.99
C GLU A 12 -7.54 12.22 -37.60
N LYS A 13 -7.79 13.32 -38.31
CA LYS A 13 -7.30 14.66 -37.93
C LYS A 13 -7.85 15.13 -36.58
N ILE A 14 -9.11 14.84 -36.29
CA ILE A 14 -9.74 15.18 -35.01
C ILE A 14 -9.14 14.31 -33.89
N LYS A 15 -8.96 13.01 -34.12
CA LYS A 15 -8.26 12.12 -33.15
C LYS A 15 -6.82 12.57 -32.88
N THR A 16 -6.08 12.94 -33.93
CA THR A 16 -4.69 13.44 -33.80
C THR A 16 -4.64 14.79 -33.09
N ALA A 17 -5.59 15.69 -33.36
CA ALA A 17 -5.68 17.00 -32.70
C ALA A 17 -6.09 16.88 -31.24
N ILE A 18 -6.96 15.92 -30.88
CA ILE A 18 -7.33 15.62 -29.47
C ILE A 18 -6.13 15.00 -28.75
N HIS A 19 -5.36 14.10 -29.40
CA HIS A 19 -4.16 13.49 -28.82
C HIS A 19 -2.99 14.48 -28.67
N GLN A 20 -2.86 15.45 -29.59
CA GLN A 20 -1.81 16.48 -29.51
C GLN A 20 -2.14 17.62 -28.56
N ARG A 21 -3.43 17.84 -28.20
CA ARG A 21 -3.84 18.87 -27.22
C ARG A 21 -3.72 18.44 -25.76
N ALA A 22 -3.65 17.17 -25.47
CA ALA A 22 -3.31 16.69 -24.14
C ALA A 22 -1.79 16.66 -24.00
N SER A 23 -1.16 17.79 -23.72
CA SER A 23 0.22 17.79 -23.25
C SER A 23 0.32 16.96 -21.98
N LYS A 24 1.49 16.35 -21.70
CA LYS A 24 1.69 15.59 -20.46
C LYS A 24 1.41 16.41 -19.19
N GLU A 25 1.42 17.74 -19.29
CA GLU A 25 1.05 18.66 -18.20
C GLU A 25 -0.47 18.81 -18.05
N ASP A 26 -1.24 18.74 -19.14
CA ASP A 26 -2.71 18.82 -19.09
C ASP A 26 -3.32 17.53 -18.54
N VAL A 27 -2.69 16.38 -18.78
CA VAL A 27 -3.11 15.09 -18.17
C VAL A 27 -2.87 15.08 -16.66
N ALA A 28 -1.86 15.78 -16.16
CA ALA A 28 -1.60 15.91 -14.72
C ALA A 28 -2.62 16.83 -13.99
N LYS A 29 -3.34 17.67 -14.72
CA LYS A 29 -4.39 18.57 -14.21
C LYS A 29 -5.81 18.05 -14.45
N SER A 30 -5.97 16.93 -15.12
CA SER A 30 -7.27 16.34 -15.39
C SER A 30 -7.93 15.86 -14.10
N ASP A 31 -9.19 16.22 -13.88
CA ASP A 31 -10.01 15.74 -12.76
C ASP A 31 -10.45 14.29 -12.93
N TRP A 32 -10.08 13.68 -14.04
CA TRP A 32 -10.43 12.32 -14.39
C TRP A 32 -9.21 11.38 -14.31
N THR A 33 -9.46 10.15 -13.93
CA THR A 33 -8.52 9.03 -14.04
C THR A 33 -9.20 7.87 -14.75
N SER A 34 -8.46 6.93 -15.30
CA SER A 34 -9.05 5.77 -15.97
C SER A 34 -9.03 4.54 -15.08
N CYS A 35 -10.13 3.78 -15.15
CA CYS A 35 -10.26 2.45 -14.56
C CYS A 35 -10.68 1.44 -15.63
N CYS A 36 -10.88 0.16 -15.26
CA CYS A 36 -11.21 -0.94 -16.17
C CYS A 36 -12.49 -0.71 -17.00
N LYS A 37 -13.47 0.06 -16.51
CA LYS A 37 -14.73 0.37 -17.19
C LYS A 37 -14.79 1.78 -17.80
N GLY A 38 -13.70 2.52 -17.78
CA GLY A 38 -13.66 3.86 -18.38
C GLY A 38 -13.12 4.94 -17.45
N PRO A 39 -13.33 6.23 -17.79
CA PRO A 39 -12.90 7.36 -16.96
C PRO A 39 -13.78 7.49 -15.71
N ILE A 40 -13.14 7.81 -14.58
CA ILE A 40 -13.78 8.10 -13.29
C ILE A 40 -13.27 9.43 -12.77
N LEU A 41 -14.12 10.22 -12.11
CA LEU A 41 -13.70 11.44 -11.43
C LEU A 41 -12.79 11.13 -10.25
N LYS A 42 -11.69 11.85 -10.12
CA LYS A 42 -10.77 11.68 -8.99
C LYS A 42 -11.46 11.94 -7.66
N LYS A 43 -12.38 12.90 -7.62
CA LYS A 43 -13.15 13.21 -6.41
C LYS A 43 -14.01 12.03 -5.96
N ASP A 44 -14.75 11.40 -6.86
CA ASP A 44 -15.59 10.25 -6.54
C ASP A 44 -14.73 9.06 -6.06
N LEU A 45 -13.55 8.90 -6.67
CA LEU A 45 -12.59 7.89 -6.26
C LEU A 45 -12.02 8.17 -4.85
N GLU A 46 -11.74 9.44 -4.53
CA GLU A 46 -11.29 9.85 -3.19
C GLU A 46 -12.37 9.65 -2.13
N GLU A 47 -13.62 10.04 -2.42
CA GLU A 47 -14.77 9.83 -1.55
C GLU A 47 -15.01 8.34 -1.25
N ASN A 48 -14.73 7.47 -2.22
CA ASN A 48 -14.80 6.00 -2.05
C ASN A 48 -13.43 5.40 -1.65
N LEU A 49 -12.61 6.12 -0.91
CA LEU A 49 -11.31 5.66 -0.39
C LEU A 49 -10.38 5.10 -1.49
N PHE A 50 -10.44 5.65 -2.68
CA PHE A 50 -9.67 5.21 -3.86
C PHE A 50 -9.97 3.77 -4.31
N VAL A 51 -11.18 3.30 -4.05
CA VAL A 51 -11.73 2.06 -4.58
C VAL A 51 -12.71 2.41 -5.69
N CYS A 52 -12.57 1.78 -6.86
CA CYS A 52 -13.46 2.04 -7.98
C CYS A 52 -14.88 1.53 -7.66
N PRO A 53 -15.93 2.37 -7.71
CA PRO A 53 -17.29 1.94 -7.40
C PRO A 53 -17.85 0.93 -8.42
N ASP A 54 -17.34 0.92 -9.66
CA ASP A 54 -17.85 0.05 -10.72
C ASP A 54 -17.27 -1.36 -10.71
N CYS A 55 -15.98 -1.51 -10.33
CA CYS A 55 -15.28 -2.79 -10.42
C CYS A 55 -14.56 -3.20 -9.14
N ASN A 56 -14.73 -2.44 -8.07
CA ASN A 56 -14.11 -2.66 -6.77
C ASN A 56 -12.57 -2.73 -6.79
N ARG A 57 -11.94 -2.23 -7.85
CA ARG A 57 -10.48 -2.18 -7.93
C ARG A 57 -9.93 -1.19 -6.92
N HIS A 58 -9.04 -1.65 -6.06
CA HIS A 58 -8.26 -0.82 -5.15
C HIS A 58 -7.14 -0.13 -5.92
N HIS A 59 -7.25 1.19 -6.09
CA HIS A 59 -6.19 1.98 -6.72
C HIS A 59 -5.03 2.18 -5.76
N ARG A 60 -3.81 2.34 -6.31
CA ARG A 60 -2.64 2.71 -5.51
C ARG A 60 -2.82 4.08 -4.91
N ILE A 61 -2.48 4.22 -3.64
CA ILE A 61 -2.57 5.47 -2.90
C ILE A 61 -1.26 5.77 -2.18
N LYS A 62 -1.09 7.03 -1.84
CA LYS A 62 0.12 7.52 -1.16
C LYS A 62 0.09 7.18 0.33
N PRO A 63 1.27 7.13 1.01
CA PRO A 63 1.36 6.87 2.44
C PRO A 63 0.46 7.78 3.29
N LYS A 64 0.43 9.08 3.00
CA LYS A 64 -0.43 10.02 3.72
C LYS A 64 -1.92 9.65 3.62
N GLN A 65 -2.39 9.27 2.44
CA GLN A 65 -3.77 8.79 2.25
C GLN A 65 -4.04 7.49 3.03
N ARG A 66 -3.04 6.60 3.15
CA ARG A 66 -3.11 5.41 4.01
C ARG A 66 -3.33 5.79 5.47
N PHE A 67 -2.54 6.76 5.96
CA PHE A 67 -2.65 7.23 7.34
C PHE A 67 -3.97 7.94 7.60
N ASP A 68 -4.45 8.75 6.64
CA ASP A 68 -5.76 9.42 6.72
C ASP A 68 -6.91 8.40 6.83
N ILE A 69 -6.83 7.26 6.14
CA ILE A 69 -7.83 6.18 6.17
C ILE A 69 -7.77 5.41 7.50
N LEU A 70 -6.57 5.14 8.01
CA LEU A 70 -6.39 4.34 9.23
C LEU A 70 -6.66 5.12 10.51
N PHE A 71 -6.20 6.36 10.58
CA PHE A 71 -6.19 7.15 11.80
C PHE A 71 -7.18 8.33 11.78
N GLY A 72 -7.73 8.64 10.62
CA GLY A 72 -8.45 9.89 10.38
C GLY A 72 -7.51 11.03 9.98
N LYS A 73 -8.04 12.01 9.25
CA LYS A 73 -7.26 13.16 8.79
C LYS A 73 -6.66 13.93 9.98
N ASN A 74 -5.36 14.18 9.91
CA ASN A 74 -4.57 14.91 10.91
C ASN A 74 -4.52 14.27 12.32
N ASN A 75 -4.91 13.01 12.48
CA ASN A 75 -4.86 12.29 13.76
C ASN A 75 -3.61 11.39 13.88
N TYR A 76 -2.54 11.76 13.25
CA TYR A 76 -1.25 11.07 13.29
C TYR A 76 -0.10 12.04 13.17
N GLU A 77 1.05 11.64 13.65
CA GLU A 77 2.31 12.36 13.55
C GLU A 77 3.26 11.64 12.58
N ILE A 78 3.80 12.36 11.61
CA ILE A 78 4.84 11.84 10.72
C ILE A 78 6.18 12.05 11.39
N LEU A 79 6.94 10.98 11.56
CA LEU A 79 8.26 11.01 12.18
C LEU A 79 9.35 11.23 11.12
N LYS A 80 10.34 12.05 11.46
CA LYS A 80 11.50 12.24 10.61
C LYS A 80 12.46 11.07 10.78
N THR A 81 12.75 10.38 9.68
CA THR A 81 13.65 9.22 9.65
C THR A 81 15.08 9.62 9.31
N PRO A 82 16.10 8.87 9.78
CA PRO A 82 17.48 9.05 9.38
C PRO A 82 17.66 8.84 7.88
N LEU A 83 18.52 9.63 7.26
CA LEU A 83 18.85 9.50 5.85
C LEU A 83 20.35 9.19 5.70
N PRO A 84 20.71 8.03 5.13
CA PRO A 84 22.09 7.71 4.80
C PRO A 84 22.57 8.53 3.60
N LYS A 85 23.86 8.43 3.31
CA LYS A 85 24.47 9.07 2.13
C LYS A 85 23.83 8.52 0.85
N ASP A 86 23.44 9.42 -0.03
CA ASP A 86 22.93 9.07 -1.36
C ASP A 86 23.99 8.36 -2.21
N ASP A 87 23.55 7.38 -3.01
CA ASP A 87 24.35 6.72 -4.03
C ASP A 87 25.73 6.25 -3.52
N PRO A 88 25.73 5.22 -2.63
CA PRO A 88 26.99 4.76 -2.03
C PRO A 88 27.94 4.13 -3.04
N LEU A 89 27.46 3.71 -4.22
CA LEU A 89 28.24 3.00 -5.24
C LEU A 89 28.61 3.88 -6.44
N GLY A 90 28.07 5.10 -6.55
CA GLY A 90 28.24 5.92 -7.76
C GLY A 90 27.62 5.27 -9.00
N PHE A 91 26.44 4.63 -8.85
CA PHE A 91 25.83 3.82 -9.90
C PHE A 91 25.33 4.65 -11.09
N VAL A 92 25.66 4.21 -12.29
CA VAL A 92 25.21 4.81 -13.55
C VAL A 92 24.74 3.71 -14.50
N ASP A 93 23.49 3.81 -14.95
CA ASP A 93 22.95 3.06 -16.09
C ASP A 93 22.69 4.02 -17.26
N SER A 94 21.44 4.15 -17.71
CA SER A 94 21.05 5.19 -18.69
C SER A 94 21.13 6.62 -18.12
N LYS A 95 21.16 6.75 -16.77
CA LYS A 95 21.28 8.00 -16.01
C LYS A 95 21.96 7.74 -14.67
N PRO A 96 22.70 8.73 -14.12
CA PRO A 96 23.24 8.63 -12.76
C PRO A 96 22.13 8.40 -11.72
N TYR A 97 22.37 7.53 -10.75
CA TYR A 97 21.39 7.23 -9.69
C TYR A 97 21.01 8.47 -8.89
N LYS A 98 21.95 9.37 -8.60
CA LYS A 98 21.66 10.67 -7.97
C LYS A 98 20.63 11.49 -8.72
N GLU A 99 20.66 11.46 -10.05
CA GLU A 99 19.66 12.17 -10.87
C GLU A 99 18.29 11.51 -10.74
N ARG A 100 18.22 10.17 -10.71
CA ARG A 100 16.97 9.43 -10.48
C ARG A 100 16.36 9.75 -9.13
N LEU A 101 17.18 9.82 -8.06
CA LEU A 101 16.74 10.23 -6.72
C LEU A 101 16.18 11.65 -6.73
N LYS A 102 16.88 12.60 -7.38
CA LYS A 102 16.40 13.98 -7.50
C LYS A 102 15.04 14.07 -8.20
N ILE A 103 14.86 13.30 -9.26
CA ILE A 103 13.57 13.24 -10.00
C ILE A 103 12.47 12.63 -9.11
N ALA A 104 12.76 11.53 -8.41
CA ALA A 104 11.81 10.87 -7.51
C ALA A 104 11.38 11.80 -6.37
N ARG A 105 12.33 12.46 -5.70
CA ARG A 105 12.09 13.45 -4.64
C ARG A 105 11.24 14.61 -5.14
N LYS A 106 11.55 15.16 -6.32
CA LYS A 106 10.75 16.23 -6.93
C LYS A 106 9.32 15.78 -7.24
N LYS A 107 9.14 14.53 -7.70
CA LYS A 107 7.82 13.97 -8.06
C LYS A 107 6.96 13.72 -6.82
N THR A 108 7.54 13.18 -5.77
CA THR A 108 6.79 12.69 -4.59
C THR A 108 6.77 13.65 -3.42
N GLY A 109 7.76 14.55 -3.35
CA GLY A 109 7.99 15.40 -2.17
C GLY A 109 8.59 14.65 -0.98
N LEU A 110 9.09 13.42 -1.19
CA LEU A 110 9.63 12.54 -0.16
C LEU A 110 11.14 12.39 -0.29
N ASP A 111 11.84 12.15 0.80
CA ASP A 111 13.29 11.87 0.82
C ASP A 111 13.60 10.42 0.41
N CYS A 112 12.74 9.46 0.79
CA CYS A 112 12.76 8.06 0.38
C CYS A 112 11.33 7.52 0.22
N SER A 113 11.18 6.26 -0.21
CA SER A 113 9.86 5.69 -0.46
C SER A 113 9.08 5.35 0.81
N MET A 114 9.72 5.20 1.96
CA MET A 114 9.09 4.83 3.22
C MET A 114 8.85 6.05 4.12
N ILE A 115 7.66 6.14 4.68
CA ILE A 115 7.27 7.16 5.67
C ILE A 115 6.83 6.46 6.94
N VAL A 116 7.33 6.94 8.08
CA VAL A 116 6.95 6.47 9.42
C VAL A 116 5.98 7.46 10.05
N ALA A 117 4.92 6.94 10.65
CA ALA A 117 3.94 7.74 11.39
C ALA A 117 3.51 7.02 12.66
N VAL A 118 3.08 7.78 13.65
CA VAL A 118 2.42 7.28 14.85
C VAL A 118 0.99 7.81 14.86
N GLY A 119 0.03 6.91 14.98
CA GLY A 119 -1.38 7.22 15.11
C GLY A 119 -2.05 6.31 16.13
N SER A 120 -3.38 6.39 16.25
CA SER A 120 -4.14 5.53 17.16
C SER A 120 -5.34 4.91 16.46
N ILE A 121 -5.58 3.62 16.72
CA ILE A 121 -6.80 2.91 16.34
C ILE A 121 -7.37 2.28 17.62
N ASN A 122 -8.65 2.47 17.92
CA ASN A 122 -9.30 1.98 19.14
C ASN A 122 -8.52 2.36 20.42
N ASN A 123 -8.01 3.58 20.50
CA ASN A 123 -7.18 4.07 21.61
C ASN A 123 -5.85 3.31 21.80
N ILE A 124 -5.43 2.51 20.82
CA ILE A 124 -4.13 1.84 20.81
C ILE A 124 -3.20 2.67 19.94
N LYS A 125 -2.14 3.22 20.52
CA LYS A 125 -1.08 3.87 19.73
C LYS A 125 -0.30 2.84 18.93
N ILE A 126 0.00 3.16 17.66
CA ILE A 126 0.62 2.25 16.70
C ILE A 126 1.72 3.00 15.97
N THR A 127 2.91 2.42 15.90
CA THR A 127 3.92 2.85 14.95
C THR A 127 3.63 2.21 13.60
N THR A 128 3.49 3.04 12.56
CA THR A 128 3.14 2.58 11.21
C THR A 128 4.16 3.06 10.20
N ILE A 129 4.56 2.18 9.30
CA ILE A 129 5.39 2.52 8.15
C ILE A 129 4.65 2.19 6.86
N ALA A 130 4.66 3.11 5.90
CA ALA A 130 4.02 2.92 4.60
C ALA A 130 4.95 3.33 3.47
N SER A 131 4.88 2.59 2.35
CA SER A 131 5.72 2.82 1.18
C SER A 131 4.96 3.55 0.07
N ASP A 132 5.62 4.46 -0.65
CA ASP A 132 5.11 5.17 -1.83
C ASP A 132 5.65 4.54 -3.12
N PHE A 133 4.76 3.91 -3.89
CA PHE A 133 5.13 3.27 -5.15
C PHE A 133 5.63 4.26 -6.22
N ASP A 134 5.23 5.52 -6.13
CA ASP A 134 5.69 6.57 -7.05
C ASP A 134 7.16 6.93 -6.86
N PHE A 135 7.73 6.63 -5.69
CA PHE A 135 9.16 6.80 -5.45
C PHE A 135 9.92 5.54 -5.90
N MET A 136 10.36 5.52 -7.14
CA MET A 136 11.17 4.44 -7.76
C MET A 136 10.58 3.03 -7.56
N GLY A 137 9.23 2.89 -7.68
CA GLY A 137 8.54 1.61 -7.49
C GLY A 137 8.57 1.10 -6.06
N ALA A 138 8.76 1.97 -5.08
CA ALA A 138 8.94 1.65 -3.68
C ALA A 138 10.03 0.58 -3.42
N SER A 139 11.05 0.55 -4.28
CA SER A 139 12.17 -0.38 -4.10
C SER A 139 13.01 -0.02 -2.86
N ILE A 140 13.46 -1.04 -2.17
CA ILE A 140 14.18 -0.91 -0.90
C ILE A 140 15.67 -0.70 -1.13
N GLY A 141 16.19 0.40 -0.59
CA GLY A 141 17.62 0.69 -0.50
C GLY A 141 18.01 1.06 0.93
N ALA A 142 19.18 1.68 1.08
CA ALA A 142 19.70 2.06 2.40
C ALA A 142 18.77 2.99 3.17
N ALA A 143 18.17 3.99 2.49
CA ALA A 143 17.28 4.95 3.13
C ALA A 143 15.98 4.31 3.63
N GLU A 144 15.40 3.41 2.86
CA GLU A 144 14.22 2.66 3.24
C GLU A 144 14.52 1.68 4.40
N GLY A 145 15.70 1.05 4.37
CA GLY A 145 16.16 0.20 5.47
C GLY A 145 16.32 0.98 6.77
N GLU A 146 16.94 2.15 6.75
CA GLU A 146 17.03 3.02 7.93
C GLU A 146 15.65 3.45 8.44
N ALA A 147 14.73 3.82 7.55
CA ALA A 147 13.37 4.16 7.94
C ALA A 147 12.64 2.99 8.61
N PHE A 148 12.85 1.76 8.11
CA PHE A 148 12.28 0.55 8.70
C PHE A 148 12.84 0.28 10.10
N LEU A 149 14.17 0.32 10.25
CA LEU A 149 14.82 0.13 11.54
C LEU A 149 14.37 1.19 12.55
N PHE A 150 14.30 2.44 12.13
CA PHE A 150 13.80 3.53 12.95
C PHE A 150 12.35 3.27 13.42
N ALA A 151 11.47 2.78 12.54
CA ALA A 151 10.11 2.45 12.91
C ALA A 151 10.04 1.29 13.92
N ALA A 152 10.85 0.25 13.74
CA ALA A 152 10.95 -0.87 14.66
C ALA A 152 11.46 -0.42 16.04
N GLN A 153 12.51 0.38 16.07
CA GLN A 153 13.05 0.95 17.31
C GLN A 153 12.03 1.84 18.01
N ASN A 154 11.36 2.74 17.28
CA ASN A 154 10.29 3.59 17.84
C ASN A 154 9.15 2.75 18.45
N ALA A 155 8.76 1.65 17.78
CA ALA A 155 7.74 0.73 18.29
C ALA A 155 8.18 0.10 19.62
N ILE A 156 9.43 -0.39 19.70
CA ILE A 156 10.00 -1.00 20.90
C ILE A 156 10.08 0.00 22.07
N GLU A 157 10.70 1.17 21.83
CA GLU A 157 10.89 2.20 22.86
C GLU A 157 9.57 2.71 23.44
N ASN A 158 8.55 2.85 22.58
CA ASN A 158 7.24 3.35 22.99
C ASN A 158 6.23 2.22 23.34
N LYS A 159 6.65 0.95 23.30
CA LYS A 159 5.80 -0.22 23.55
C LYS A 159 4.54 -0.23 22.68
N GLN A 160 4.70 0.07 21.41
CA GLN A 160 3.63 0.16 20.41
C GLN A 160 3.69 -1.03 19.45
N PRO A 161 2.56 -1.59 19.00
CA PRO A 161 2.56 -2.48 17.84
C PRO A 161 3.21 -1.83 16.62
N LEU A 162 3.81 -2.65 15.75
CA LEU A 162 4.33 -2.19 14.47
C LEU A 162 3.41 -2.66 13.33
N LEU A 163 2.83 -1.70 12.60
CA LEU A 163 2.06 -1.94 11.39
C LEU A 163 2.88 -1.55 10.17
N VAL A 164 3.09 -2.47 9.25
CA VAL A 164 3.77 -2.20 7.99
C VAL A 164 2.79 -2.29 6.83
N ILE A 165 2.64 -1.20 6.08
CA ILE A 165 1.86 -1.16 4.84
C ILE A 165 2.85 -1.34 3.69
N ALA A 166 3.04 -2.60 3.30
CA ALA A 166 4.01 -2.99 2.30
C ALA A 166 3.47 -2.75 0.88
N THR A 167 4.23 -2.06 0.06
CA THR A 167 4.09 -2.05 -1.40
C THR A 167 5.47 -1.86 -2.01
N GLY A 168 5.71 -2.44 -3.18
CA GLY A 168 6.95 -2.23 -3.92
C GLY A 168 7.39 -3.41 -4.77
N GLY A 169 8.31 -3.10 -5.67
CA GLY A 169 8.83 -4.05 -6.67
C GLY A 169 10.03 -4.90 -6.20
N GLY A 170 10.51 -4.72 -4.98
CA GLY A 170 11.68 -5.46 -4.47
C GLY A 170 12.84 -4.57 -4.05
N MET A 171 14.07 -5.09 -4.20
CA MET A 171 15.28 -4.39 -3.79
C MET A 171 15.76 -3.40 -4.86
N LYS A 172 16.39 -2.30 -4.42
CA LYS A 172 16.85 -1.22 -5.29
C LYS A 172 18.15 -1.61 -5.99
N MET A 173 18.06 -1.89 -7.29
CA MET A 173 19.16 -2.38 -8.10
C MET A 173 20.37 -1.42 -8.09
N GLN A 174 20.13 -0.12 -8.04
CA GLN A 174 21.16 0.91 -8.08
C GLN A 174 22.10 0.91 -6.85
N GLU A 175 21.67 0.27 -5.76
CA GLU A 175 22.47 0.16 -4.54
C GLU A 175 23.09 -1.23 -4.34
N GLY A 176 22.88 -2.16 -5.28
CA GLY A 176 23.53 -3.47 -5.32
C GLY A 176 23.44 -4.22 -3.98
N MET A 177 24.58 -4.65 -3.44
CA MET A 177 24.67 -5.38 -2.16
C MET A 177 24.20 -4.57 -0.96
N VAL A 178 24.31 -3.22 -1.00
CA VAL A 178 23.79 -2.36 0.08
C VAL A 178 22.28 -2.53 0.20
N SER A 179 21.58 -2.56 -0.94
CA SER A 179 20.15 -2.82 -0.98
C SER A 179 19.80 -4.25 -0.51
N LEU A 180 20.51 -5.28 -0.99
CA LEU A 180 20.26 -6.67 -0.60
C LEU A 180 20.46 -6.89 0.91
N ASN A 181 21.44 -6.23 1.52
CA ASN A 181 21.66 -6.29 2.96
C ASN A 181 20.50 -5.75 3.79
N GLN A 182 19.64 -4.90 3.21
CA GLN A 182 18.45 -4.42 3.91
C GLN A 182 17.45 -5.54 4.19
N MET A 183 17.45 -6.62 3.41
CA MET A 183 16.61 -7.78 3.70
C MET A 183 16.96 -8.39 5.07
N ALA A 184 18.25 -8.62 5.32
CA ALA A 184 18.72 -9.14 6.61
C ALA A 184 18.45 -8.14 7.75
N ARG A 185 18.75 -6.85 7.53
CA ARG A 185 18.55 -5.79 8.54
C ARG A 185 17.09 -5.66 8.96
N THR A 186 16.17 -5.62 8.00
CA THR A 186 14.73 -5.52 8.30
C THR A 186 14.20 -6.79 8.97
N THR A 187 14.70 -7.99 8.60
CA THR A 187 14.37 -9.25 9.27
C THR A 187 14.79 -9.24 10.72
N LEU A 188 16.01 -8.79 11.03
CA LEU A 188 16.49 -8.65 12.41
C LEU A 188 15.64 -7.66 13.21
N ALA A 189 15.31 -6.52 12.63
CA ALA A 189 14.45 -5.52 13.28
C ALA A 189 13.05 -6.09 13.61
N VAL A 190 12.44 -6.87 12.71
CA VAL A 190 11.18 -7.58 13.00
C VAL A 190 11.36 -8.55 14.16
N ASN A 191 12.45 -9.32 14.19
CA ASN A 191 12.73 -10.25 15.27
C ASN A 191 12.86 -9.53 16.63
N GLU A 192 13.48 -8.36 16.67
CA GLU A 192 13.59 -7.55 17.89
C GLU A 192 12.21 -7.07 18.38
N VAL A 193 11.34 -6.61 17.48
CA VAL A 193 9.95 -6.23 17.81
C VAL A 193 9.19 -7.41 18.41
N LYS A 194 9.29 -8.59 17.81
CA LYS A 194 8.65 -9.83 18.31
C LYS A 194 9.24 -10.31 19.64
N ALA A 195 10.54 -10.20 19.81
CA ALA A 195 11.22 -10.62 21.04
C ALA A 195 10.74 -9.85 22.29
N VAL A 196 10.30 -8.62 22.15
CA VAL A 196 9.68 -7.85 23.22
C VAL A 196 8.16 -8.03 23.36
N GLY A 197 7.58 -8.97 22.60
CA GLY A 197 6.17 -9.34 22.66
C GLY A 197 5.22 -8.31 22.02
N LEU A 198 5.71 -7.47 21.12
CA LEU A 198 4.88 -6.51 20.41
C LEU A 198 4.33 -7.11 19.13
N PRO A 199 3.03 -6.93 18.84
CA PRO A 199 2.43 -7.38 17.58
C PRO A 199 3.09 -6.73 16.35
N TYR A 200 3.43 -7.54 15.36
CA TYR A 200 3.91 -7.12 14.06
C TYR A 200 2.90 -7.50 12.97
N ILE A 201 2.17 -6.53 12.46
CA ILE A 201 1.12 -6.73 11.45
C ILE A 201 1.59 -6.20 10.11
N VAL A 202 1.35 -6.95 9.04
CA VAL A 202 1.67 -6.53 7.67
C VAL A 202 0.40 -6.42 6.85
N LEU A 203 0.17 -5.23 6.29
CA LEU A 203 -0.85 -4.97 5.27
C LEU A 203 -0.16 -4.94 3.90
N MET A 204 -0.50 -5.89 3.04
CA MET A 204 0.03 -5.99 1.69
C MET A 204 -0.86 -5.25 0.71
N ALA A 205 -0.33 -4.17 0.11
CA ALA A 205 -1.00 -3.38 -0.91
C ALA A 205 -0.35 -3.61 -2.28
N ASP A 206 -1.11 -3.38 -3.37
CA ASP A 206 -0.66 -3.69 -4.73
C ASP A 206 0.49 -2.78 -5.22
N PRO A 207 1.61 -3.36 -5.71
CA PRO A 207 2.11 -4.73 -5.61
C PRO A 207 3.06 -4.93 -4.42
N VAL A 208 3.23 -6.18 -3.97
CA VAL A 208 4.31 -6.58 -3.05
C VAL A 208 5.11 -7.71 -3.71
N ALA A 209 6.39 -7.47 -4.00
CA ALA A 209 7.16 -8.44 -4.77
C ALA A 209 8.65 -8.49 -4.39
N GLY A 210 9.32 -9.54 -4.86
CA GLY A 210 10.77 -9.71 -4.78
C GLY A 210 11.31 -9.77 -3.36
N GLY A 211 12.39 -9.04 -3.09
CA GLY A 211 13.02 -9.00 -1.77
C GLY A 211 12.14 -8.45 -0.66
N ILE A 212 11.06 -7.74 -0.97
CA ILE A 212 10.08 -7.27 0.03
C ILE A 212 9.32 -8.46 0.61
N THR A 213 8.76 -9.33 -0.24
CA THR A 213 8.11 -10.57 0.20
C THR A 213 9.11 -11.54 0.83
N ALA A 214 10.33 -11.62 0.30
CA ALA A 214 11.37 -12.49 0.85
C ALA A 214 12.04 -11.95 2.13
N SER A 215 11.55 -10.85 2.70
CA SER A 215 12.03 -10.30 3.96
C SER A 215 10.86 -9.87 4.85
N TYR A 216 10.78 -8.61 5.24
CA TYR A 216 9.87 -8.10 6.26
C TYR A 216 8.37 -8.33 5.97
N ALA A 217 7.95 -8.39 4.69
CA ALA A 217 6.52 -8.47 4.39
C ALA A 217 5.89 -9.84 4.68
N MET A 218 6.68 -10.94 4.75
CA MET A 218 6.21 -12.28 5.09
C MET A 218 6.61 -12.72 6.51
N LEU A 219 6.95 -11.78 7.38
CA LEU A 219 7.33 -12.05 8.76
C LEU A 219 6.27 -11.56 9.77
N GLY A 220 5.08 -11.16 9.31
CA GLY A 220 3.99 -10.71 10.18
C GLY A 220 3.53 -11.80 11.16
N ASP A 221 3.01 -11.38 12.30
CA ASP A 221 2.17 -12.24 13.13
C ASP A 221 0.80 -12.42 12.48
N ILE A 222 0.38 -11.40 11.71
CA ILE A 222 -0.81 -11.42 10.87
C ILE A 222 -0.49 -10.76 9.53
N HIS A 223 -0.88 -11.42 8.44
CA HIS A 223 -0.77 -10.92 7.08
C HIS A 223 -2.14 -10.55 6.54
N ILE A 224 -2.35 -9.28 6.29
CA ILE A 224 -3.57 -8.73 5.69
C ILE A 224 -3.24 -8.32 4.25
N ALA A 225 -4.13 -8.56 3.31
CA ALA A 225 -4.00 -8.06 1.95
C ALA A 225 -5.22 -7.23 1.53
N GLU A 226 -5.00 -6.23 0.66
CA GLU A 226 -6.09 -5.61 -0.07
C GLU A 226 -6.59 -6.53 -1.20
N PRO A 227 -7.91 -6.51 -1.54
CA PRO A 227 -8.45 -7.27 -2.66
C PRO A 227 -7.70 -7.02 -3.97
N GLY A 228 -7.39 -8.08 -4.71
CA GLY A 228 -6.73 -8.03 -6.01
C GLY A 228 -5.26 -7.60 -5.97
N ALA A 229 -4.64 -7.42 -4.80
CA ALA A 229 -3.24 -7.07 -4.69
C ALA A 229 -2.33 -8.15 -5.29
N LEU A 230 -1.30 -7.73 -6.03
CA LEU A 230 -0.28 -8.63 -6.54
C LEU A 230 0.73 -8.91 -5.44
N ILE A 231 0.84 -10.18 -5.03
CA ILE A 231 1.77 -10.64 -4.01
C ILE A 231 2.60 -11.78 -4.57
N ALA A 232 3.90 -11.55 -4.74
CA ALA A 232 4.77 -12.45 -5.47
C ALA A 232 6.20 -12.37 -4.97
N PHE A 233 6.97 -13.44 -5.14
CA PHE A 233 8.44 -13.34 -5.11
C PHE A 233 8.95 -13.03 -6.51
N ALA A 234 8.91 -13.97 -7.43
CA ALA A 234 9.21 -13.73 -8.84
C ALA A 234 7.93 -13.34 -9.58
N GLY A 235 7.96 -12.23 -10.31
CA GLY A 235 6.80 -11.79 -11.09
C GLY A 235 6.39 -12.81 -12.16
N ALA A 236 5.11 -12.88 -12.47
CA ALA A 236 4.54 -13.81 -13.46
C ALA A 236 5.26 -13.79 -14.82
N ARG A 237 5.77 -12.61 -15.24
CA ARG A 237 6.56 -12.49 -16.48
C ARG A 237 7.86 -13.29 -16.41
N VAL A 238 8.55 -13.27 -15.27
CA VAL A 238 9.81 -14.01 -15.06
C VAL A 238 9.53 -15.50 -15.07
N ILE A 239 8.49 -15.93 -14.36
CA ILE A 239 8.11 -17.34 -14.26
C ILE A 239 7.75 -17.89 -15.65
N ARG A 240 6.89 -17.21 -16.41
CA ARG A 240 6.55 -17.62 -17.81
C ARG A 240 7.78 -17.72 -18.70
N GLY A 241 8.72 -16.77 -18.57
CA GLY A 241 9.95 -16.77 -19.36
C GLY A 241 10.90 -17.90 -18.99
N THR A 242 10.87 -18.38 -17.76
CA THR A 242 11.79 -19.42 -17.23
C THR A 242 11.20 -20.82 -17.36
N VAL A 243 9.98 -21.02 -16.89
CA VAL A 243 9.33 -22.35 -16.82
C VAL A 243 8.59 -22.68 -18.12
N LYS A 244 8.20 -21.66 -18.88
CA LYS A 244 7.42 -21.77 -20.15
C LYS A 244 6.06 -22.46 -19.98
N GLU A 245 5.46 -22.37 -18.81
CA GLU A 245 4.13 -22.88 -18.51
C GLU A 245 3.09 -21.77 -18.44
N GLU A 246 1.84 -22.09 -18.74
CA GLU A 246 0.73 -21.19 -18.50
C GLU A 246 0.42 -21.12 -17.02
N LEU A 247 0.25 -19.90 -16.53
CA LEU A 247 -0.06 -19.67 -15.11
C LEU A 247 -1.55 -19.72 -14.87
N PRO A 248 -2.02 -20.29 -13.75
CA PRO A 248 -3.43 -20.31 -13.40
C PRO A 248 -4.06 -18.92 -13.39
N GLU A 249 -5.37 -18.84 -13.62
CA GLU A 249 -6.12 -17.60 -13.51
C GLU A 249 -6.00 -17.04 -12.09
N GLY A 250 -5.80 -15.71 -11.98
CA GLY A 250 -5.61 -15.05 -10.70
C GLY A 250 -4.29 -15.34 -10.00
N PHE A 251 -3.35 -16.02 -10.66
CA PHE A 251 -2.05 -16.34 -10.08
C PHE A 251 -1.36 -15.12 -9.47
N GLN A 252 -0.86 -15.27 -8.25
CA GLN A 252 -0.24 -14.21 -7.44
C GLN A 252 -1.17 -13.06 -7.02
N LYS A 253 -2.48 -13.17 -7.22
CA LYS A 253 -3.43 -12.26 -6.60
C LYS A 253 -3.68 -12.63 -5.15
N SER A 254 -4.06 -11.65 -4.33
CA SER A 254 -4.34 -11.86 -2.90
C SER A 254 -5.28 -13.05 -2.66
N GLU A 255 -6.34 -13.18 -3.48
CA GLU A 255 -7.33 -14.26 -3.38
C GLU A 255 -6.75 -15.65 -3.71
N TYR A 256 -5.74 -15.69 -4.58
CA TYR A 256 -5.02 -16.93 -4.88
C TYR A 256 -4.03 -17.27 -3.76
N VAL A 257 -3.32 -16.26 -3.26
CA VAL A 257 -2.29 -16.41 -2.22
C VAL A 257 -2.90 -16.77 -0.86
N GLU A 258 -4.09 -16.23 -0.54
CA GLU A 258 -4.86 -16.60 0.66
C GLU A 258 -5.16 -18.11 0.70
N LYS A 259 -5.58 -18.70 -0.43
CA LYS A 259 -5.85 -20.15 -0.53
C LYS A 259 -4.62 -21.02 -0.26
N THR A 260 -3.43 -20.48 -0.40
CA THR A 260 -2.18 -21.18 -0.10
C THR A 260 -1.70 -21.00 1.34
N GLY A 261 -2.42 -20.22 2.16
CA GLY A 261 -2.12 -20.01 3.57
C GLY A 261 -1.02 -18.98 3.86
N PHE A 262 -0.59 -18.20 2.85
CA PHE A 262 0.40 -17.13 3.07
C PHE A 262 -0.21 -15.79 3.48
N ILE A 263 -1.52 -15.66 3.39
CA ILE A 263 -2.29 -14.49 3.84
C ILE A 263 -3.39 -14.99 4.76
N ASP A 264 -3.57 -14.31 5.90
CA ASP A 264 -4.58 -14.66 6.89
C ASP A 264 -5.95 -14.04 6.56
N LEU A 265 -5.95 -12.82 6.00
CA LEU A 265 -7.17 -12.05 5.76
C LEU A 265 -7.04 -11.20 4.49
N ILE A 266 -8.11 -11.17 3.69
CA ILE A 266 -8.31 -10.13 2.67
C ILE A 266 -9.33 -9.13 3.21
N VAL A 267 -8.96 -7.86 3.27
CA VAL A 267 -9.77 -6.80 3.89
C VAL A 267 -9.94 -5.63 2.95
N GLU A 268 -11.18 -5.23 2.70
CA GLU A 268 -11.47 -4.02 1.96
C GLU A 268 -10.98 -2.78 2.71
N ARG A 269 -10.57 -1.77 1.94
CA ARG A 269 -9.96 -0.55 2.49
C ARG A 269 -10.82 0.17 3.52
N LYS A 270 -12.14 0.17 3.32
CA LYS A 270 -13.10 0.79 4.27
C LYS A 270 -13.10 0.13 5.66
N ASP A 271 -12.77 -1.18 5.70
CA ASP A 271 -12.86 -1.99 6.92
C ASP A 271 -11.50 -2.15 7.63
N LEU A 272 -10.40 -1.65 7.01
CA LEU A 272 -9.03 -1.85 7.50
C LEU A 272 -8.82 -1.34 8.94
N ALA A 273 -9.27 -0.12 9.25
CA ALA A 273 -9.09 0.46 10.58
C ALA A 273 -9.78 -0.38 11.65
N THR A 274 -11.03 -0.76 11.40
CA THR A 274 -11.83 -1.61 12.33
C THR A 274 -11.19 -2.98 12.51
N LYS A 275 -10.81 -3.65 11.42
CA LYS A 275 -10.20 -4.99 11.49
C LYS A 275 -8.86 -4.97 12.22
N ILE A 276 -7.97 -4.02 11.87
CA ILE A 276 -6.67 -3.89 12.53
C ILE A 276 -6.85 -3.55 14.01
N GLY A 277 -7.78 -2.64 14.36
CA GLY A 277 -8.07 -2.30 15.74
C GLY A 277 -8.56 -3.49 16.57
N ASN A 278 -9.44 -4.32 16.01
CA ASN A 278 -9.94 -5.52 16.68
C ASN A 278 -8.82 -6.57 16.87
N LEU A 279 -8.01 -6.80 15.85
CA LEU A 279 -6.87 -7.72 15.95
C LEU A 279 -5.87 -7.27 17.01
N LEU A 280 -5.54 -5.98 17.05
CA LEU A 280 -4.64 -5.42 18.05
C LEU A 280 -5.23 -5.53 19.47
N SER A 281 -6.53 -5.32 19.63
CA SER A 281 -7.21 -5.48 20.93
C SER A 281 -7.08 -6.92 21.44
N ILE A 282 -7.24 -7.91 20.56
CA ILE A 282 -7.08 -9.34 20.88
C ILE A 282 -5.62 -9.64 21.24
N LEU A 283 -4.68 -9.27 20.37
CA LEU A 283 -3.25 -9.57 20.55
C LEU A 283 -2.67 -8.92 21.81
N LEU A 284 -3.13 -7.71 22.15
CA LEU A 284 -2.69 -6.99 23.34
C LEU A 284 -3.53 -7.31 24.59
N LYS A 285 -4.51 -8.22 24.50
CA LYS A 285 -5.44 -8.57 25.59
C LYS A 285 -6.14 -7.36 26.20
N LYS A 286 -6.44 -6.34 25.37
CA LYS A 286 -7.21 -5.16 25.76
C LYS A 286 -8.68 -5.42 25.45
N ASN A 287 -9.59 -4.99 26.36
CA ASN A 287 -11.03 -5.09 26.11
C ASN A 287 -11.37 -4.30 24.84
N SER A 288 -11.97 -4.96 23.85
CA SER A 288 -12.52 -4.28 22.69
C SER A 288 -13.66 -3.38 23.16
N VAL A 289 -13.63 -2.10 22.83
CA VAL A 289 -14.82 -1.25 22.92
C VAL A 289 -15.72 -1.72 21.77
N ILE A 290 -16.60 -2.67 22.07
CA ILE A 290 -17.72 -3.00 21.18
C ILE A 290 -18.59 -1.74 21.20
N SER A 291 -18.68 -1.05 20.07
CA SER A 291 -19.58 0.07 19.89
C SER A 291 -21.00 -0.41 20.16
N SER A 292 -21.65 0.22 21.12
CA SER A 292 -23.00 -0.06 21.61
C SER A 292 -24.11 0.39 20.63
N GLU A 293 -23.97 0.12 19.35
CA GLU A 293 -24.99 0.47 18.34
C GLU A 293 -25.98 -0.67 18.03
N GLU A 294 -25.83 -1.86 18.64
CA GLU A 294 -26.78 -2.96 18.43
C GLU A 294 -27.80 -3.17 19.56
N ASN A 295 -27.81 -2.34 20.61
CA ASN A 295 -28.71 -2.54 21.76
C ASN A 295 -29.97 -1.65 21.77
N GLU A 296 -30.19 -0.74 20.82
CA GLU A 296 -31.44 0.06 20.81
C GLU A 296 -32.63 -0.61 20.09
N THR A 297 -32.44 -1.73 19.40
CA THR A 297 -33.54 -2.43 18.71
C THR A 297 -34.19 -3.56 19.52
N SER A 298 -33.67 -3.90 20.71
CA SER A 298 -34.25 -4.98 21.52
C SER A 298 -35.16 -4.51 22.69
N GLU A 299 -35.16 -3.23 23.05
CA GLU A 299 -36.05 -2.73 24.12
C GLU A 299 -37.43 -2.30 23.60
N ASP A 300 -37.58 -1.93 22.31
CA ASP A 300 -38.89 -1.58 21.75
C ASP A 300 -39.80 -2.78 21.43
N SER A 301 -39.26 -3.99 21.38
CA SER A 301 -40.06 -5.20 21.19
C SER A 301 -40.66 -5.79 22.48
N GLN A 302 -40.16 -5.40 23.64
CA GLN A 302 -40.71 -5.84 24.96
C GLN A 302 -41.78 -4.92 25.55
N SER A 303 -41.88 -3.68 25.09
CA SER A 303 -42.93 -2.76 25.53
C SER A 303 -44.29 -2.99 24.85
N LEU A 304 -44.32 -3.60 23.67
CA LEU A 304 -45.53 -3.87 22.92
C LEU A 304 -46.24 -5.18 23.30
N SER A 305 -45.59 -6.09 24.06
CA SER A 305 -46.21 -7.32 24.54
C SER A 305 -46.89 -7.20 25.95
N ARG A 306 -46.68 -6.09 26.67
CA ARG A 306 -47.28 -5.80 27.96
C ARG A 306 -48.54 -4.95 27.94
N ALA A 307 -48.94 -4.45 26.78
CA ALA A 307 -50.16 -3.65 26.61
C ALA A 307 -51.37 -4.45 26.05
N ALA A 308 -51.23 -5.76 25.86
CA ALA A 308 -52.27 -6.63 25.29
C ALA A 308 -52.63 -7.83 26.20
N SER A 309 -52.52 -7.65 27.54
CA SER A 309 -53.07 -8.62 28.51
C SER A 309 -53.87 -7.91 29.59
#